data_4120b2c135e4c164313a99f2eb8557f5
#
_entry.id   4120b2c135e4c164313a99f2eb8557f5
#
_cell.length_a   1.000
_cell.length_b   1.000
_cell.length_c   1.000
_cell.angle_alpha   90.00
_cell.angle_beta   90.00
_cell.angle_gamma   90.00
#
_symmetry.space_group_name_H-M   'P 1'
#
loop_
_entity.id
_entity.type
_entity.pdbx_description
1 polymer ?
#
loop_
_entity_poly.entity_id
_entity_poly.type
_entity_poly.pdbx_seq_one_letter_code
_entity_poly.pdbx_strand_id
1 'polypeptide(L)'
;MRALNLYDELNALGIKFEPIGFVKAPAYPYGTYVDDADVHQPDTNIGVRTVRHRVTIEMYDSVLKDLESRVKPLESWLNGLALDYTRRPRFVVDEDHYAMTYSLQYTTKERNETS
;
A
#
# COMPACT_ATOMS: atom_id res chain seq x y z
N MET A 1 -11.66 9.15 -7.21
CA MET A 1 -10.94 7.90 -7.39
C MET A 1 -11.68 6.76 -6.69
N ARG A 2 -11.67 5.57 -7.25
CA ARG A 2 -12.26 4.39 -6.61
C ARG A 2 -11.51 4.00 -5.34
N ALA A 3 -12.21 3.37 -4.41
CA ALA A 3 -11.56 2.75 -3.27
C ALA A 3 -10.70 1.58 -3.74
N LEU A 4 -9.49 1.45 -3.19
CA LEU A 4 -8.58 0.36 -3.52
C LEU A 4 -8.84 -0.82 -2.58
N ASN A 5 -8.97 -2.00 -3.14
CA ASN A 5 -8.93 -3.23 -2.35
C ASN A 5 -7.48 -3.70 -2.31
N LEU A 6 -6.72 -3.15 -1.36
CA LEU A 6 -5.27 -3.38 -1.30
C LEU A 6 -4.91 -4.85 -1.15
N TYR A 7 -5.63 -5.57 -0.29
CA TYR A 7 -5.35 -6.98 -0.10
C TYR A 7 -5.45 -7.76 -1.41
N ASP A 8 -6.58 -7.63 -2.09
CA ASP A 8 -6.80 -8.38 -3.33
C ASP A 8 -5.89 -7.91 -4.46
N GLU A 9 -5.74 -6.59 -4.62
CA GLU A 9 -4.98 -6.03 -5.72
C GLU A 9 -3.48 -6.30 -5.58
N LEU A 10 -2.92 -6.19 -4.38
CA LEU A 10 -1.51 -6.47 -4.14
C LEU A 10 -1.21 -7.97 -4.26
N ASN A 11 -2.05 -8.82 -3.70
CA ASN A 11 -1.83 -10.26 -3.79
C ASN A 11 -2.00 -10.79 -5.22
N ALA A 12 -2.76 -10.10 -6.06
CA ALA A 12 -2.89 -10.45 -7.48
C ALA A 12 -1.59 -10.24 -8.26
N LEU A 13 -0.62 -9.51 -7.71
CA LEU A 13 0.68 -9.30 -8.36
C LEU A 13 1.61 -10.52 -8.29
N GLY A 14 1.22 -11.57 -7.56
CA GLY A 14 2.00 -12.80 -7.47
C GLY A 14 2.96 -12.85 -6.29
N ILE A 15 2.93 -11.85 -5.42
CA ILE A 15 3.74 -11.75 -4.20
C ILE A 15 2.77 -11.66 -3.03
N LYS A 16 3.09 -12.34 -1.93
CA LYS A 16 2.22 -12.37 -0.77
C LYS A 16 2.33 -11.07 0.03
N PHE A 17 1.21 -10.38 0.21
CA PHE A 17 1.08 -9.16 1.00
C PHE A 17 0.10 -9.37 2.15
N GLU A 18 0.46 -8.84 3.33
CA GLU A 18 -0.41 -8.83 4.50
C GLU A 18 -0.50 -7.42 5.08
N PRO A 19 -1.65 -7.05 5.66
CA PRO A 19 -1.78 -5.75 6.33
C PRO A 19 -0.91 -5.71 7.58
N ILE A 20 -0.18 -4.62 7.77
CA ILE A 20 0.66 -4.32 8.93
C ILE A 20 1.90 -5.20 8.99
N GLY A 21 1.76 -6.52 8.87
CA GLY A 21 2.89 -7.43 8.91
C GLY A 21 2.47 -8.88 9.08
N PHE A 22 3.47 -9.75 9.19
CA PHE A 22 3.26 -11.19 9.36
C PHE A 22 3.61 -11.61 10.77
N VAL A 23 2.85 -12.53 11.33
CA VAL A 23 3.24 -13.20 12.58
C VAL A 23 4.51 -14.00 12.35
N LYS A 24 4.59 -14.68 11.21
CA LYS A 24 5.79 -15.36 10.75
C LYS A 24 6.02 -15.01 9.28
N ALA A 25 7.16 -14.41 8.99
CA ALA A 25 7.47 -13.99 7.64
C ALA A 25 7.57 -15.19 6.69
N PRO A 26 6.96 -15.11 5.50
CA PRO A 26 7.10 -16.13 4.47
C PRO A 26 8.47 -16.05 3.79
N ALA A 27 8.71 -16.92 2.83
CA ALA A 27 9.90 -16.84 2.01
C ALA A 27 9.90 -15.55 1.16
N TYR A 28 11.08 -15.03 0.88
CA TYR A 28 11.23 -13.85 0.03
C TYR A 28 10.82 -14.15 -1.42
N PRO A 29 10.27 -13.16 -2.14
CA PRO A 29 9.87 -11.84 -1.65
C PRO A 29 8.49 -11.87 -0.99
N TYR A 30 8.27 -10.95 -0.09
CA TYR A 30 6.94 -10.73 0.49
C TYR A 30 6.76 -9.24 0.77
N GLY A 31 5.57 -8.84 1.10
CA GLY A 31 5.28 -7.45 1.36
C GLY A 31 4.26 -7.22 2.45
N THR A 32 4.24 -5.99 2.92
CA THR A 32 3.27 -5.50 3.89
C THR A 32 2.65 -4.20 3.38
N TYR A 33 1.49 -3.85 3.89
CA TYR A 33 0.88 -2.57 3.58
C TYR A 33 0.10 -2.05 4.76
N VAL A 34 -0.02 -0.73 4.83
CA VAL A 34 -0.83 -0.04 5.83
C VAL A 34 -1.64 1.03 5.11
N ASP A 35 -2.94 1.07 5.34
CA ASP A 35 -3.80 2.16 4.90
C ASP A 35 -4.23 2.95 6.14
N ASP A 36 -3.59 4.10 6.34
CA ASP A 36 -3.93 5.02 7.42
C ASP A 36 -4.95 6.02 6.89
N ALA A 37 -6.21 5.79 7.19
CA ALA A 37 -7.32 6.54 6.62
C ALA A 37 -7.90 7.55 7.62
N ASP A 38 -8.06 8.80 7.16
CA ASP A 38 -8.75 9.86 7.90
C ASP A 38 -10.09 10.12 7.26
N VAL A 39 -11.14 10.14 8.07
CA VAL A 39 -12.50 10.43 7.60
C VAL A 39 -12.82 11.88 7.93
N HIS A 40 -13.21 12.63 6.90
CA HIS A 40 -13.70 14.00 7.07
C HIS A 40 -15.14 14.07 6.63
N GLN A 41 -16.00 14.49 7.56
CA GLN A 41 -17.42 14.65 7.31
C GLN A 41 -17.82 16.07 7.70
N PRO A 42 -17.97 16.98 6.72
CA PRO A 42 -18.36 18.36 7.01
C PRO A 42 -19.80 18.41 7.49
N ASP A 43 -20.08 19.33 8.43
CA ASP A 43 -21.37 19.47 9.07
C ASP A 43 -22.52 19.71 8.08
N THR A 44 -22.22 20.34 6.96
CA THR A 44 -23.21 20.69 5.95
C THR A 44 -23.39 19.63 4.88
N ASN A 45 -22.61 18.58 4.90
CA ASN A 45 -22.63 17.56 3.84
C ASN A 45 -23.37 16.32 4.33
N ILE A 46 -24.64 16.25 3.96
CA ILE A 46 -25.51 15.15 4.34
C ILE A 46 -25.34 14.01 3.34
N GLY A 47 -24.90 12.85 3.82
CA GLY A 47 -24.87 11.62 3.04
C GLY A 47 -23.57 11.35 2.29
N VAL A 48 -22.58 12.25 2.29
CA VAL A 48 -21.29 12.04 1.63
C VAL A 48 -20.16 12.45 2.57
N ARG A 49 -19.17 11.59 2.70
CA ARG A 49 -17.96 11.89 3.47
C ARG A 49 -16.73 11.70 2.58
N THR A 50 -15.67 12.41 2.91
CA THR A 50 -14.39 12.30 2.23
C THR A 50 -13.45 11.47 3.11
N VAL A 51 -12.81 10.49 2.51
CA VAL A 51 -11.82 9.67 3.19
C VAL A 51 -10.48 9.92 2.52
N ARG A 52 -9.51 10.36 3.30
CA ARG A 52 -8.13 10.52 2.86
C ARG A 52 -7.35 9.29 3.26
N HIS A 53 -6.76 8.63 2.28
CA HIS A 53 -5.97 7.42 2.49
C HIS A 53 -4.49 7.76 2.37
N ARG A 54 -3.72 7.40 3.38
CA ARG A 54 -2.25 7.43 3.36
C ARG A 54 -1.76 6.01 3.39
N VAL A 55 -1.28 5.54 2.25
CA VAL A 55 -0.93 4.13 2.07
C VAL A 55 0.59 4.00 2.05
N THR A 56 1.09 3.06 2.83
CA THR A 56 2.50 2.66 2.80
C THR A 56 2.56 1.20 2.40
N ILE A 57 3.32 0.90 1.36
CA ILE A 57 3.53 -0.46 0.87
C ILE A 57 5.01 -0.74 0.95
N GLU A 58 5.38 -1.86 1.56
CA GLU A 58 6.77 -2.29 1.64
C GLU A 58 6.92 -3.68 1.05
N MET A 59 7.96 -3.87 0.24
CA MET A 59 8.33 -5.17 -0.30
C MET A 59 9.72 -5.52 0.19
N TYR A 60 9.91 -6.76 0.63
CA TYR A 60 11.14 -7.23 1.26
C TYR A 60 11.81 -8.32 0.44
N ASP A 61 13.13 -8.26 0.38
CA ASP A 61 13.95 -9.33 -0.20
C ASP A 61 15.33 -9.31 0.48
N SER A 62 16.02 -10.45 0.44
CA SER A 62 17.33 -10.58 1.06
C SER A 62 18.44 -9.94 0.24
N VAL A 63 18.23 -9.70 -1.06
CA VAL A 63 19.21 -9.12 -1.98
C VAL A 63 18.59 -7.91 -2.67
N LEU A 64 19.27 -6.77 -2.61
CA LEU A 64 18.77 -5.51 -3.17
C LEU A 64 18.52 -5.62 -4.68
N LYS A 65 19.43 -6.24 -5.41
CA LYS A 65 19.30 -6.41 -6.86
C LYS A 65 18.04 -7.21 -7.22
N ASP A 66 17.74 -8.25 -6.46
CA ASP A 66 16.55 -9.04 -6.67
C ASP A 66 15.31 -8.24 -6.34
N LEU A 67 15.34 -7.47 -5.24
CA LEU A 67 14.26 -6.59 -4.85
C LEU A 67 13.93 -5.58 -5.95
N GLU A 68 14.94 -4.93 -6.52
CA GLU A 68 14.76 -3.97 -7.61
C GLU A 68 14.07 -4.57 -8.84
N SER A 69 14.32 -5.84 -9.10
CA SER A 69 13.66 -6.55 -10.19
C SER A 69 12.21 -6.93 -9.82
N ARG A 70 12.00 -7.37 -8.60
CA ARG A 70 10.70 -7.90 -8.15
C ARG A 70 9.66 -6.83 -7.89
N VAL A 71 10.08 -5.57 -7.68
CA VAL A 71 9.11 -4.47 -7.49
C VAL A 71 8.48 -3.99 -8.80
N LYS A 72 8.96 -4.41 -9.95
CA LYS A 72 8.45 -3.94 -11.24
C LYS A 72 6.94 -4.15 -11.42
N PRO A 73 6.35 -5.33 -11.10
CA PRO A 73 4.89 -5.46 -11.19
C PRO A 73 4.15 -4.50 -10.26
N LEU A 74 4.68 -4.27 -9.06
CA LEU A 74 4.10 -3.32 -8.12
C LEU A 74 4.13 -1.91 -8.69
N GLU A 75 5.26 -1.49 -9.26
CA GLU A 75 5.39 -0.17 -9.85
C GLU A 75 4.48 0.01 -11.06
N SER A 76 4.32 -1.03 -11.88
CA SER A 76 3.37 -0.99 -12.99
C SER A 76 1.95 -0.78 -12.50
N TRP A 77 1.57 -1.47 -11.43
CA TRP A 77 0.25 -1.29 -10.83
C TRP A 77 0.07 0.14 -10.30
N LEU A 78 1.07 0.66 -9.57
CA LEU A 78 1.04 2.03 -9.05
C LEU A 78 0.93 3.06 -10.18
N ASN A 79 1.70 2.89 -11.24
CA ASN A 79 1.67 3.79 -12.39
C ASN A 79 0.28 3.77 -13.05
N GLY A 80 -0.37 2.62 -13.09
CA GLY A 80 -1.72 2.48 -13.63
C GLY A 80 -2.79 3.20 -12.83
N LEU A 81 -2.53 3.50 -11.55
CA LEU A 81 -3.45 4.26 -10.71
C LEU A 81 -3.41 5.76 -11.00
N ALA A 82 -2.40 6.22 -11.73
CA ALA A 82 -2.18 7.65 -12.04
C ALA A 82 -2.07 8.51 -10.77
N LEU A 83 -1.48 7.96 -9.71
CA LEU A 83 -1.22 8.65 -8.45
C LEU A 83 0.27 8.90 -8.30
N ASP A 84 0.60 10.04 -7.70
CA ASP A 84 1.98 10.29 -7.30
C ASP A 84 2.34 9.38 -6.12
N TYR A 85 3.53 8.84 -6.17
CA TYR A 85 4.06 8.06 -5.05
C TYR A 85 5.54 8.34 -4.86
N THR A 86 6.04 8.11 -3.65
CA THR A 86 7.46 8.14 -3.36
C THR A 86 7.97 6.71 -3.21
N ARG A 87 9.23 6.51 -3.58
CA ARG A 87 9.90 5.22 -3.48
C ARG A 87 11.19 5.40 -2.71
N ARG A 88 11.44 4.56 -1.72
CA ARG A 88 12.65 4.65 -0.91
C ARG A 88 13.17 3.27 -0.56
N PRO A 89 14.42 2.92 -0.95
CA PRO A 89 15.06 1.70 -0.49
C PRO A 89 15.63 1.90 0.91
N ARG A 90 15.64 0.85 1.72
CA ARG A 90 16.32 0.84 3.01
C ARG A 90 16.78 -0.56 3.37
N PHE A 91 17.80 -0.63 4.22
CA PHE A 91 18.26 -1.90 4.79
C PHE A 91 17.71 -2.02 6.20
N VAL A 92 17.08 -3.15 6.51
CA VAL A 92 16.50 -3.43 7.82
C VAL A 92 17.49 -4.28 8.60
N VAL A 93 18.24 -3.63 9.49
CA VAL A 93 19.39 -4.25 10.18
C VAL A 93 18.98 -5.47 10.98
N ASP A 94 17.90 -5.37 11.76
CA ASP A 94 17.48 -6.44 12.67
C ASP A 94 16.96 -7.68 11.91
N GLU A 95 16.47 -7.49 10.70
CA GLU A 95 15.89 -8.56 9.88
C GLU A 95 16.87 -9.04 8.80
N ASP A 96 17.99 -8.37 8.64
CA ASP A 96 19.02 -8.68 7.64
C ASP A 96 18.44 -8.80 6.23
N HIS A 97 17.60 -7.82 5.85
CA HIS A 97 17.02 -7.77 4.51
C HIS A 97 16.83 -6.32 4.04
N TYR A 98 16.49 -6.18 2.78
CA TYR A 98 16.18 -4.89 2.17
C TYR A 98 14.69 -4.71 2.04
N ALA A 99 14.24 -3.46 2.18
CA ALA A 99 12.87 -3.07 1.95
C ALA A 99 12.81 -1.97 0.90
N MET A 100 11.83 -2.06 0.01
CA MET A 100 11.48 -0.97 -0.87
C MET A 100 10.14 -0.41 -0.38
N THR A 101 10.17 0.85 0.07
CA THR A 101 9.00 1.50 0.69
C THR A 101 8.36 2.46 -0.29
N TYR A 102 7.06 2.28 -0.49
CA TYR A 102 6.25 3.16 -1.33
C TYR A 102 5.23 3.88 -0.47
N SER A 103 5.13 5.19 -0.65
CA SER A 103 4.15 6.01 0.06
C SER A 103 3.30 6.76 -0.96
N LEU A 104 1.98 6.69 -0.79
CA LEU A 104 1.05 7.36 -1.67
C LEU A 104 -0.16 7.83 -0.87
N GLN A 105 -0.86 8.82 -1.42
CA GLN A 105 -2.08 9.35 -0.84
C GLN A 105 -3.15 9.46 -1.91
N TYR A 106 -4.38 9.16 -1.54
CA TYR A 106 -5.53 9.39 -2.40
C TYR A 106 -6.77 9.63 -1.56
N THR A 107 -7.78 10.18 -2.20
CA THR A 107 -9.03 10.55 -1.53
C THR A 107 -10.18 9.85 -2.22
N THR A 108 -11.08 9.30 -1.42
CA THR A 108 -12.34 8.74 -1.90
C THR A 108 -13.50 9.50 -1.30
N LYS A 109 -14.62 9.51 -2.02
CA LYS A 109 -15.88 9.99 -1.50
C LYS A 109 -16.78 8.80 -1.25
N GLU A 110 -17.26 8.68 -0.03
CA GLU A 110 -18.12 7.59 0.37
C GLU A 110 -19.50 8.11 0.75
N ARG A 111 -20.52 7.38 0.33
CA ARG A 111 -21.87 7.72 0.73
C ARG A 111 -22.12 7.27 2.16
N ASN A 112 -22.71 8.15 2.96
CA ASN A 112 -23.10 7.81 4.31
C ASN A 112 -24.38 6.98 4.26
N GLU A 113 -24.31 5.73 4.73
CA GLU A 113 -25.43 4.79 4.66
C GLU A 113 -26.49 5.01 5.74
N THR A 114 -26.21 5.86 6.72
CA THR A 114 -27.13 6.12 7.84
C THR A 114 -28.03 7.32 7.57
N SER A 115 -28.51 7.43 6.41
CA SER A 115 -29.44 8.51 6.09
C SER A 115 -30.80 8.28 6.77
#